data_d01734ab3cbc82902c26547edd277ec8
#
_entry.id   d01734ab3cbc82902c26547edd277ec8
#
_cell.length_a   1.000
_cell.length_b   1.000
_cell.length_c   1.000
_cell.angle_alpha   90.00
_cell.angle_beta   90.00
_cell.angle_gamma   90.00
#
_symmetry.space_group_name_H-M   'P 1'
#
loop_
_entity.id
_entity.type
_entity.pdbx_description
1 polymer ?
#
loop_
_entity_poly.entity_id
_entity_poly.type
_entity_poly.pdbx_seq_one_letter_code
_entity_poly.pdbx_strand_id
1 'polypeptide(L)'
;MSSERYLNHPTFGMLYQVSPGNEGKDIYATLYAQKMFFLVEIRQREVFFEVIPYLDARNQSELNLQRARREGSEDFPKWDNLFRQTFL
;
A
#
# COMPACT_ATOMS: atom_id res chain seq x y z
N MET A 1 5.02 -15.02 -7.22
CA MET A 1 4.97 -14.69 -6.54
C MET A 1 4.39 -13.52 -6.06
N SER A 2 3.59 -12.94 -6.54
CA SER A 2 3.06 -11.70 -6.14
C SER A 2 1.91 -11.77 -5.21
N SER A 3 1.61 -12.91 -4.67
CA SER A 3 0.48 -13.02 -3.77
C SER A 3 0.71 -12.25 -2.48
N GLU A 4 1.96 -11.96 -2.17
CA GLU A 4 2.23 -11.24 -0.95
C GLU A 4 1.76 -9.81 -1.03
N ARG A 5 1.26 -9.35 -2.17
CA ARG A 5 0.75 -7.99 -2.28
C ARG A 5 -0.71 -7.88 -1.92
N TYR A 6 -1.31 -8.96 -1.49
CA TYR A 6 -2.71 -8.98 -1.10
C TYR A 6 -2.82 -9.41 0.34
N LEU A 7 -3.72 -8.78 1.06
CA LEU A 7 -4.03 -9.16 2.43
C LEU A 7 -5.53 -9.27 2.55
N ASN A 8 -5.97 -10.15 3.43
CA ASN A 8 -7.39 -10.34 3.65
C ASN A 8 -7.78 -9.67 4.95
N HIS A 9 -8.61 -8.64 4.85
CA HIS A 9 -9.10 -7.94 6.03
C HIS A 9 -10.36 -8.63 6.52
N PRO A 10 -10.47 -8.86 7.84
CA PRO A 10 -11.62 -9.61 8.34
C PRO A 10 -12.97 -8.95 8.07
N THR A 11 -13.00 -7.64 7.96
CA THR A 11 -14.26 -6.95 7.70
C THR A 11 -14.43 -6.54 6.25
N PHE A 12 -13.37 -6.01 5.63
CA PHE A 12 -13.48 -5.41 4.31
C PHE A 12 -13.00 -6.29 3.17
N GLY A 13 -12.59 -7.51 3.49
CA GLY A 13 -12.19 -8.45 2.45
C GLY A 13 -10.80 -8.19 1.93
N MET A 14 -10.60 -8.46 0.65
CA MET A 14 -9.25 -8.41 0.07
C MET A 14 -8.76 -6.99 -0.09
N LEU A 15 -7.53 -6.75 0.34
CA LEU A 15 -6.84 -5.48 0.15
C LEU A 15 -5.68 -5.70 -0.79
N TYR A 16 -5.29 -4.66 -1.53
CA TYR A 16 -4.11 -4.74 -2.38
C TYR A 16 -3.14 -3.62 -2.02
N GLN A 17 -1.86 -3.91 -2.12
CA GLN A 17 -0.82 -2.96 -1.77
C GLN A 17 -0.70 -1.90 -2.84
N VAL A 18 -0.64 -0.63 -2.44
CA VAL A 18 -0.59 0.47 -3.40
C VAL A 18 0.75 1.20 -3.42
N SER A 19 1.68 0.82 -2.56
CA SER A 19 3.01 1.44 -2.59
C SER A 19 4.04 0.41 -2.19
N PRO A 20 5.33 0.68 -2.43
CA PRO A 20 6.37 -0.30 -2.13
C PRO A 20 6.54 -0.66 -0.67
N GLY A 21 5.97 0.10 0.22
CA GLY A 21 6.09 -0.22 1.63
C GLY A 21 7.45 0.10 2.19
N ASN A 22 7.50 0.38 3.50
CA ASN A 22 8.76 0.71 4.13
C ASN A 22 8.60 0.70 5.64
N GLU A 23 9.22 -0.28 6.29
CA GLU A 23 9.29 -0.32 7.75
C GLU A 23 7.92 -0.14 8.40
N GLY A 24 6.97 -0.93 7.97
CA GLY A 24 5.66 -0.89 8.60
C GLY A 24 4.77 0.23 8.10
N LYS A 25 5.17 0.92 7.04
CA LYS A 25 4.35 1.98 6.47
C LYS A 25 3.83 1.56 5.11
N ASP A 26 3.31 0.38 5.06
CA ASP A 26 2.74 -0.17 3.85
C ASP A 26 1.32 0.34 3.70
N ILE A 27 0.97 0.79 2.51
CA ILE A 27 -0.35 1.32 2.25
C ILE A 27 -1.12 0.33 1.38
N TYR A 28 -2.32 -0.02 1.82
CA TYR A 28 -3.20 -0.93 1.12
C TYR A 28 -4.54 -0.26 0.86
N ALA A 29 -5.25 -0.73 -0.15
CA ALA A 29 -6.58 -0.23 -0.46
C ALA A 29 -7.53 -1.40 -0.65
N THR A 30 -8.83 -1.15 -0.43
CA THR A 30 -9.83 -2.20 -0.63
C THR A 30 -9.95 -2.53 -2.10
N LEU A 31 -10.15 -3.80 -2.39
CA LEU A 31 -10.28 -4.26 -3.77
C LEU A 31 -11.72 -4.24 -4.24
N TYR A 32 -12.66 -4.61 -3.36
CA TYR A 32 -14.04 -4.83 -3.78
C TYR A 32 -15.05 -3.80 -3.33
N ALA A 33 -14.68 -2.85 -2.49
CA ALA A 33 -15.64 -1.89 -1.97
C ALA A 33 -15.25 -0.50 -2.43
N GLN A 34 -15.96 0.51 -1.92
CA GLN A 34 -15.51 1.86 -2.14
C GLN A 34 -14.12 1.97 -1.61
N LYS A 35 -13.29 2.73 -2.32
CA LYS A 35 -11.89 2.77 -2.00
C LYS A 35 -11.67 3.27 -0.59
N MET A 36 -11.11 2.43 0.23
CA MET A 36 -10.68 2.78 1.57
C MET A 36 -9.20 2.46 1.64
N PHE A 37 -8.47 3.25 2.41
CA PHE A 37 -7.03 3.07 2.52
C PHE A 37 -6.65 2.69 3.93
N PHE A 38 -5.62 1.86 4.03
CA PHE A 38 -5.16 1.33 5.31
C PHE A 38 -3.66 1.47 5.42
N LEU A 39 -3.22 1.91 6.60
CA LEU A 39 -1.83 1.77 6.96
C LEU A 39 -1.70 0.39 7.59
N VAL A 40 -0.80 -0.41 7.06
CA VAL A 40 -0.66 -1.79 7.50
C VAL A 40 0.69 -1.97 8.15
N GLU A 41 0.66 -2.55 9.34
CA GLU A 41 1.88 -2.81 10.10
C GLU A 41 1.87 -4.28 10.50
N ILE A 42 3.00 -4.95 10.29
CA ILE A 42 3.12 -6.36 10.65
C ILE A 42 4.13 -6.47 11.77
N ARG A 43 3.70 -6.98 12.91
CA ARG A 43 4.57 -7.17 14.07
C ARG A 43 4.32 -8.52 14.68
N GLN A 44 5.40 -9.26 14.92
CA GLN A 44 5.31 -10.55 15.61
C GLN A 44 4.25 -11.46 15.01
N ARG A 45 4.22 -11.52 13.66
CA ARG A 45 3.30 -12.37 12.92
C ARG A 45 1.85 -11.92 12.98
N GLU A 46 1.60 -10.73 13.51
CA GLU A 46 0.26 -10.17 13.52
C GLU A 46 0.20 -8.99 12.58
N VAL A 47 -0.92 -8.84 11.91
CA VAL A 47 -1.12 -7.76 10.96
C VAL A 47 -2.09 -6.77 11.59
N PHE A 48 -1.66 -5.53 11.67
CA PHE A 48 -2.49 -4.46 12.21
C PHE A 48 -2.91 -3.55 11.07
N PHE A 49 -4.20 -3.21 11.04
CA PHE A 49 -4.76 -2.36 10.02
C PHE A 49 -5.27 -1.08 10.65
N GLU A 50 -4.96 0.05 10.03
CA GLU A 50 -5.48 1.33 10.50
C GLU A 50 -6.05 2.05 9.31
N VAL A 51 -7.34 2.40 9.35
CA VAL A 51 -7.95 3.17 8.27
C VAL A 51 -7.38 4.57 8.29
N ILE A 52 -6.94 5.04 7.13
CA ILE A 52 -6.36 6.38 7.03
C ILE A 52 -7.06 7.17 5.94
N PRO A 53 -7.06 8.50 6.04
CA PRO A 53 -7.66 9.33 5.01
C PRO A 53 -6.92 9.25 3.69
N TYR A 54 -7.62 9.60 2.63
CA TYR A 54 -7.06 9.58 1.28
C TYR A 54 -5.75 10.37 1.20
N LEU A 55 -5.73 11.57 1.78
CA LEU A 55 -4.55 12.41 1.69
C LEU A 55 -3.35 11.78 2.39
N ASP A 56 -3.58 11.17 3.53
CA ASP A 56 -2.50 10.50 4.25
C ASP A 56 -1.96 9.33 3.43
N ALA A 57 -2.87 8.57 2.83
CA ALA A 57 -2.48 7.43 2.02
C ALA A 57 -1.66 7.90 0.81
N ARG A 58 -2.10 8.96 0.15
CA ARG A 58 -1.40 9.49 -1.00
C ARG A 58 -0.01 9.99 -0.61
N ASN A 59 0.07 10.75 0.47
CA ASN A 59 1.35 11.32 0.89
C ASN A 59 2.34 10.24 1.28
N GLN A 60 1.90 9.25 2.04
CA GLN A 60 2.79 8.17 2.45
C GLN A 60 3.21 7.33 1.24
N SER A 61 2.29 7.08 0.34
CA SER A 61 2.61 6.31 -0.87
C SER A 61 3.62 7.05 -1.72
N GLU A 62 3.48 8.37 -1.82
CA GLU A 62 4.42 9.17 -2.60
C GLU A 62 5.82 9.10 -1.99
N LEU A 63 5.92 9.20 -0.68
CA LEU A 63 7.21 9.09 -0.01
C LEU A 63 7.84 7.72 -0.24
N ASN A 64 7.04 6.68 -0.15
CA ASN A 64 7.53 5.33 -0.38
C ASN A 64 8.01 5.17 -1.82
N LEU A 65 7.28 5.76 -2.76
CA LEU A 65 7.65 5.69 -4.17
C LEU A 65 8.95 6.42 -4.44
N GLN A 66 9.11 7.60 -3.85
CA GLN A 66 10.35 8.37 -4.03
C GLN A 66 11.55 7.61 -3.47
N ARG A 67 11.36 6.93 -2.35
CA ARG A 67 12.44 6.11 -1.80
C ARG A 67 12.80 4.98 -2.75
N ALA A 68 11.80 4.31 -3.30
CA ALA A 68 12.07 3.22 -4.24
C ALA A 68 12.86 3.73 -5.44
N ARG A 69 12.54 4.94 -5.89
CA ARG A 69 13.25 5.53 -7.02
C ARG A 69 14.70 5.82 -6.66
N ARG A 70 14.93 6.40 -5.46
CA ARG A 70 16.29 6.73 -5.05
C ARG A 70 17.13 5.48 -4.88
N GLU A 71 16.53 4.41 -4.43
CA GLU A 71 17.25 3.16 -4.20
C GLU A 71 17.42 2.35 -5.46
N GLY A 72 16.90 2.81 -6.58
CA GLY A 72 17.07 2.12 -7.85
C GLY A 72 16.27 0.83 -7.93
N SER A 73 15.11 0.79 -7.29
CA SER A 73 14.27 -0.40 -7.31
C SER A 73 13.88 -0.74 -8.74
N GLU A 74 14.03 -2.01 -9.11
CA GLU A 74 13.67 -2.46 -10.46
C GLU A 74 12.17 -2.37 -10.68
N ASP A 75 11.40 -2.37 -9.60
CA ASP A 75 9.95 -2.33 -9.69
C ASP A 75 9.40 -0.92 -9.68
N PHE A 76 10.26 0.09 -9.67
CA PHE A 76 9.78 1.46 -9.60
C PHE A 76 8.76 1.80 -10.68
N PRO A 77 8.97 1.46 -11.96
CA PRO A 77 7.98 1.81 -12.98
C PRO A 77 6.61 1.21 -12.70
N LYS A 78 6.58 0.01 -12.16
CA LYS A 78 5.34 -0.65 -11.82
C LYS A 78 4.63 0.07 -10.70
N TRP A 79 5.36 0.45 -9.65
CA TRP A 79 4.79 1.18 -8.53
C TRP A 79 4.34 2.57 -8.93
N ASP A 80 5.10 3.23 -9.79
CA ASP A 80 4.73 4.55 -10.28
C ASP A 80 3.42 4.51 -11.03
N ASN A 81 3.26 3.50 -11.89
CA ASN A 81 2.04 3.32 -12.64
C ASN A 81 0.86 3.07 -11.71
N LEU A 82 1.05 2.23 -10.72
CA LEU A 82 0.00 1.93 -9.76
C LEU A 82 -0.39 3.17 -8.94
N PHE A 83 0.61 3.97 -8.57
CA PHE A 83 0.34 5.21 -7.84
C PHE A 83 -0.55 6.13 -8.66
N ARG A 84 -0.23 6.29 -9.95
CA ARG A 84 -1.02 7.15 -10.81
C ARG A 84 -2.43 6.65 -10.98
N GLN A 85 -2.60 5.35 -11.11
CA GLN A 85 -3.93 4.76 -11.25
C GLN A 85 -4.75 4.93 -9.97
N THR A 86 -4.09 4.93 -8.83
CA THR A 86 -4.79 4.96 -7.55
C THR A 86 -5.11 6.38 -7.11
N PHE A 87 -4.20 7.31 -7.29
CA PHE A 87 -4.29 8.64 -6.69
C PHE A 87 -4.42 9.78 -7.69
N LEU A 88 -4.28 9.53 -8.94
CA LEU A 88 -4.43 10.55 -9.97
C LEU A 88 -5.50 10.15 -10.99
#